data_e45dffefd26824258ba5f334fd7a971c
#
_entry.id   e45dffefd26824258ba5f334fd7a971c
#
_cell.length_a   1.000
_cell.length_b   1.000
_cell.length_c   1.000
_cell.angle_alpha   90.00
_cell.angle_beta   90.00
_cell.angle_gamma   90.00
#
_symmetry.space_group_name_H-M   'P 1'
#
loop_
_entity.id
_entity.type
_entity.pdbx_description
1 polymer ?
#
loop_
_entity_poly.entity_id
_entity_poly.type
_entity_poly.pdbx_seq_one_letter_code
_entity_poly.pdbx_strand_id
1 'polypeptide(L)'
;MAERHPQLDGWALVLGASSGFGAATARYLATCGMDVVGVHFDRRNTQHLADAVEQDIDAQGRQARFFNVNAGSPAARTRVLDTITEDVQGGEPPIRVLLHSIAFGTTVPYVGADDRPGVTPKQMDMTLDLMAHTLVYWSQDLVERGLMRTGSRIYAMTSAGTSTIWPSYGPVGAAKAGLEQHIRQLAVELAPQGISANAIRAGVTDTPALRKIPGNQAMVDQARRMNPAGRITTTDDVARAIAALTVADAAWITGNVIGVDGGENLVM
;
A
#
# COMPACT_ATOMS: atom_id res chain seq x y z
N MET A 1 -12.35 -8.64 -27.00
CA MET A 1 -10.92 -8.98 -26.82
C MET A 1 -10.75 -9.45 -25.38
N ALA A 2 -10.18 -10.63 -25.15
CA ALA A 2 -9.88 -11.06 -23.78
C ALA A 2 -8.89 -10.07 -23.16
N GLU A 3 -9.14 -9.65 -21.92
CA GLU A 3 -8.19 -8.79 -21.18
C GLU A 3 -6.87 -9.56 -21.06
N ARG A 4 -5.79 -8.97 -21.57
CA ARG A 4 -4.45 -9.53 -21.39
C ARG A 4 -3.90 -8.98 -20.08
N HIS A 5 -3.78 -9.84 -19.07
CA HIS A 5 -3.08 -9.51 -17.83
C HIS A 5 -1.58 -9.72 -17.98
N PRO A 6 -0.73 -8.90 -17.31
CA PRO A 6 0.69 -9.23 -17.18
C PRO A 6 0.85 -10.65 -16.62
N GLN A 7 1.81 -11.40 -17.13
CA GLN A 7 2.19 -12.68 -16.53
C GLN A 7 3.29 -12.42 -15.52
N LEU A 8 2.96 -12.64 -14.26
CA LEU A 8 3.83 -12.44 -13.11
C LEU A 8 4.04 -13.77 -12.38
N ASP A 9 5.08 -13.83 -11.58
CA ASP A 9 5.43 -14.99 -10.78
C ASP A 9 5.84 -14.57 -9.35
N GLY A 10 5.99 -15.54 -8.47
CA GLY A 10 6.43 -15.33 -7.11
C GLY A 10 5.33 -14.85 -6.17
N TRP A 11 5.75 -14.32 -5.03
CA TRP A 11 4.85 -13.88 -3.98
C TRP A 11 4.75 -12.35 -3.89
N ALA A 12 3.56 -11.86 -3.63
CA ALA A 12 3.31 -10.48 -3.21
C ALA A 12 3.02 -10.44 -1.71
N LEU A 13 3.78 -9.65 -0.96
CA LEU A 13 3.48 -9.31 0.43
C LEU A 13 2.74 -7.98 0.49
N VAL A 14 1.50 -8.00 0.97
CA VAL A 14 0.62 -6.82 1.03
C VAL A 14 0.34 -6.45 2.48
N LEU A 15 0.84 -5.30 2.91
CA LEU A 15 0.54 -4.72 4.21
C LEU A 15 -0.72 -3.84 4.10
N GLY A 16 -1.81 -4.23 4.75
CA GLY A 16 -3.14 -3.65 4.60
C GLY A 16 -3.99 -4.38 3.55
N ALA A 17 -3.99 -5.73 3.59
CA ALA A 17 -4.55 -6.58 2.55
C ALA A 17 -6.08 -6.75 2.59
N SER A 18 -6.77 -6.37 3.67
CA SER A 18 -8.19 -6.69 3.85
C SER A 18 -9.16 -5.77 3.11
N SER A 19 -8.73 -4.59 2.67
CA SER A 19 -9.64 -3.61 2.04
C SER A 19 -8.91 -2.62 1.13
N GLY A 20 -9.68 -1.80 0.41
CA GLY A 20 -9.17 -0.69 -0.40
C GLY A 20 -8.14 -1.12 -1.44
N PHE A 21 -7.08 -0.33 -1.58
CA PHE A 21 -6.02 -0.59 -2.57
C PHE A 21 -5.28 -1.90 -2.33
N GLY A 22 -5.02 -2.25 -1.06
CA GLY A 22 -4.32 -3.49 -0.73
C GLY A 22 -5.10 -4.72 -1.16
N ALA A 23 -6.40 -4.79 -0.85
CA ALA A 23 -7.26 -5.89 -1.26
C ALA A 23 -7.41 -6.02 -2.79
N ALA A 24 -7.63 -4.89 -3.48
CA ALA A 24 -7.74 -4.88 -4.93
C ALA A 24 -6.44 -5.31 -5.61
N THR A 25 -5.30 -4.83 -5.10
CA THR A 25 -3.98 -5.21 -5.63
C THR A 25 -3.68 -6.67 -5.37
N ALA A 26 -3.98 -7.20 -4.18
CA ALA A 26 -3.81 -8.62 -3.85
C ALA A 26 -4.56 -9.52 -4.85
N ARG A 27 -5.86 -9.24 -5.08
CA ARG A 27 -6.68 -9.97 -6.06
C ARG A 27 -6.14 -9.86 -7.48
N TYR A 28 -5.75 -8.66 -7.89
CA TYR A 28 -5.30 -8.46 -9.26
C TYR A 28 -3.93 -9.08 -9.54
N LEU A 29 -3.00 -9.03 -8.58
CA LEU A 29 -1.71 -9.73 -8.69
C LEU A 29 -1.90 -11.25 -8.76
N ALA A 30 -2.87 -11.80 -8.02
CA ALA A 30 -3.25 -13.21 -8.14
C ALA A 30 -3.76 -13.55 -9.55
N THR A 31 -4.62 -12.71 -10.14
CA THR A 31 -5.05 -12.84 -11.55
C THR A 31 -3.85 -12.82 -12.52
N CYS A 32 -2.79 -12.10 -12.17
CA CYS A 32 -1.55 -12.05 -12.96
C CYS A 32 -0.61 -13.25 -12.74
N GLY A 33 -0.92 -14.15 -11.81
CA GLY A 33 -0.13 -15.39 -11.56
C GLY A 33 0.67 -15.41 -10.26
N MET A 34 0.56 -14.38 -9.41
CA MET A 34 1.29 -14.32 -8.13
C MET A 34 0.52 -15.01 -7.00
N ASP A 35 1.26 -15.58 -6.06
CA ASP A 35 0.75 -15.97 -4.76
C ASP A 35 0.80 -14.77 -3.80
N VAL A 36 -0.01 -14.77 -2.74
CA VAL A 36 -0.16 -13.57 -1.89
C VAL A 36 0.00 -13.88 -0.41
N VAL A 37 0.86 -13.11 0.24
CA VAL A 37 0.88 -12.96 1.69
C VAL A 37 0.16 -11.67 2.05
N GLY A 38 -0.92 -11.77 2.81
CA GLY A 38 -1.70 -10.63 3.29
C GLY A 38 -1.48 -10.38 4.77
N VAL A 39 -1.06 -9.16 5.13
CA VAL A 39 -1.06 -8.70 6.52
C VAL A 39 -2.17 -7.69 6.71
N HIS A 40 -3.01 -7.91 7.70
CA HIS A 40 -4.13 -7.02 8.01
C HIS A 40 -4.34 -6.94 9.53
N PHE A 41 -5.13 -5.96 9.98
CA PHE A 41 -5.43 -5.82 11.40
C PHE A 41 -6.92 -5.49 11.57
N ASP A 42 -7.73 -6.53 11.46
CA ASP A 42 -9.18 -6.45 11.50
C ASP A 42 -9.75 -6.89 12.84
N ARG A 43 -10.82 -6.22 13.21
CA ARG A 43 -11.66 -6.64 14.32
C ARG A 43 -12.60 -7.76 13.85
N ARG A 44 -13.22 -8.46 14.80
CA ARG A 44 -14.12 -9.58 14.51
C ARG A 44 -15.24 -9.24 13.50
N ASN A 45 -15.73 -8.01 13.52
CA ASN A 45 -16.79 -7.56 12.60
C ASN A 45 -16.33 -7.19 11.20
N THR A 46 -15.00 -7.06 10.96
CA THR A 46 -14.42 -6.77 9.65
C THR A 46 -13.54 -7.90 9.11
N GLN A 47 -13.30 -8.94 9.90
CA GLN A 47 -12.49 -10.10 9.50
C GLN A 47 -12.96 -10.71 8.16
N HIS A 48 -14.27 -10.78 7.95
CA HIS A 48 -14.88 -11.30 6.72
C HIS A 48 -14.38 -10.62 5.43
N LEU A 49 -13.84 -9.39 5.53
CA LEU A 49 -13.27 -8.68 4.38
C LEU A 49 -11.95 -9.32 3.95
N ALA A 50 -11.10 -9.69 4.91
CA ALA A 50 -9.86 -10.40 4.64
C ALA A 50 -10.15 -11.82 4.12
N ASP A 51 -11.10 -12.52 4.77
CA ASP A 51 -11.50 -13.88 4.38
C ASP A 51 -12.02 -13.91 2.92
N ALA A 52 -12.74 -12.88 2.50
CA ALA A 52 -13.22 -12.76 1.12
C ALA A 52 -12.06 -12.53 0.12
N VAL A 53 -11.01 -11.78 0.49
CA VAL A 53 -9.83 -11.60 -0.37
C VAL A 53 -9.08 -12.92 -0.53
N GLU A 54 -8.89 -13.65 0.56
CA GLU A 54 -8.23 -14.96 0.57
C GLU A 54 -8.99 -15.95 -0.32
N GLN A 55 -10.31 -16.06 -0.15
CA GLN A 55 -11.17 -16.90 -0.98
C GLN A 55 -11.11 -16.55 -2.48
N ASP A 56 -11.08 -15.25 -2.82
CA ASP A 56 -11.00 -14.80 -4.21
C ASP A 56 -9.65 -15.17 -4.84
N ILE A 57 -8.56 -15.17 -4.08
CA ILE A 57 -7.23 -15.59 -4.52
C ILE A 57 -7.18 -17.10 -4.73
N ASP A 58 -7.69 -17.87 -3.78
CA ASP A 58 -7.76 -19.34 -3.86
C ASP A 58 -8.61 -19.79 -5.04
N ALA A 59 -9.71 -19.09 -5.32
CA ALA A 59 -10.59 -19.36 -6.47
C ALA A 59 -9.89 -19.16 -7.83
N GLN A 60 -8.79 -18.40 -7.86
CA GLN A 60 -7.93 -18.23 -9.04
C GLN A 60 -6.83 -19.28 -9.14
N GLY A 61 -6.81 -20.27 -8.23
CA GLY A 61 -5.78 -21.31 -8.16
C GLY A 61 -4.44 -20.82 -7.66
N ARG A 62 -4.42 -19.68 -6.94
CA ARG A 62 -3.20 -19.12 -6.31
C ARG A 62 -3.23 -19.37 -4.82
N GLN A 63 -2.03 -19.38 -4.20
CA GLN A 63 -1.92 -19.54 -2.76
C GLN A 63 -2.13 -18.21 -2.05
N ALA A 64 -2.88 -18.24 -0.94
CA ALA A 64 -3.05 -17.12 -0.04
C ALA A 64 -2.58 -17.50 1.37
N ARG A 65 -1.90 -16.55 2.04
CA ARG A 65 -1.45 -16.67 3.44
C ARG A 65 -1.78 -15.37 4.15
N PHE A 66 -2.85 -15.34 4.92
CA PHE A 66 -3.31 -14.11 5.58
C PHE A 66 -3.04 -14.14 7.08
N PHE A 67 -2.54 -13.01 7.59
CA PHE A 67 -2.17 -12.83 8.99
C PHE A 67 -2.91 -11.63 9.59
N ASN A 68 -3.80 -11.89 10.54
CA ASN A 68 -4.47 -10.82 11.30
C ASN A 68 -3.57 -10.36 12.44
N VAL A 69 -2.66 -9.45 12.14
CA VAL A 69 -1.66 -8.92 13.07
C VAL A 69 -1.39 -7.45 12.83
N ASN A 70 -0.97 -6.73 13.88
CA ASN A 70 -0.51 -5.35 13.72
C ASN A 70 0.85 -5.32 13.01
N ALA A 71 0.89 -4.77 11.80
CA ALA A 71 2.11 -4.63 10.99
C ALA A 71 3.20 -3.77 11.64
N GLY A 72 2.84 -2.88 12.58
CA GLY A 72 3.78 -2.08 13.37
C GLY A 72 4.42 -2.84 14.53
N SER A 73 3.95 -4.06 14.86
CA SER A 73 4.52 -4.85 15.94
C SER A 73 5.76 -5.61 15.47
N PRO A 74 6.96 -5.37 16.06
CA PRO A 74 8.17 -6.11 15.70
C PRO A 74 8.01 -7.63 15.87
N ALA A 75 7.41 -8.06 16.98
CA ALA A 75 7.18 -9.50 17.25
C ALA A 75 6.21 -10.14 16.24
N ALA A 76 5.18 -9.40 15.80
CA ALA A 76 4.26 -9.88 14.77
C ALA A 76 4.96 -9.98 13.42
N ARG A 77 5.77 -8.98 13.04
CA ARG A 77 6.56 -8.97 11.80
C ARG A 77 7.53 -10.15 11.78
N THR A 78 8.30 -10.37 12.84
CA THR A 78 9.20 -11.53 12.96
C THR A 78 8.46 -12.83 12.71
N ARG A 79 7.34 -13.06 13.41
CA ARG A 79 6.54 -14.29 13.28
C ARG A 79 6.02 -14.52 11.85
N VAL A 80 5.51 -13.47 11.20
CA VAL A 80 5.05 -13.55 9.80
C VAL A 80 6.21 -13.93 8.88
N LEU A 81 7.35 -13.28 9.04
CA LEU A 81 8.52 -13.54 8.21
C LEU A 81 9.15 -14.91 8.47
N ASP A 82 9.10 -15.40 9.70
CA ASP A 82 9.55 -16.77 10.03
C ASP A 82 8.69 -17.80 9.27
N THR A 83 7.36 -17.64 9.29
CA THR A 83 6.45 -18.51 8.54
C THR A 83 6.73 -18.46 7.05
N ILE A 84 6.91 -17.26 6.47
CA ILE A 84 7.23 -17.11 5.03
C ILE A 84 8.58 -17.78 4.73
N THR A 85 9.59 -17.60 5.59
CA THR A 85 10.92 -18.19 5.38
C THR A 85 10.86 -19.72 5.40
N GLU A 86 10.05 -20.31 6.26
CA GLU A 86 9.84 -21.75 6.31
C GLU A 86 9.19 -22.27 5.02
N ASP A 87 8.15 -21.59 4.55
CA ASP A 87 7.47 -21.94 3.30
C ASP A 87 8.41 -21.84 2.07
N VAL A 88 9.30 -20.85 2.05
CA VAL A 88 10.26 -20.61 0.94
C VAL A 88 11.43 -21.61 0.94
N GLN A 89 11.79 -22.23 2.05
CA GLN A 89 12.85 -23.25 2.11
C GLN A 89 12.60 -24.46 1.19
N GLY A 90 11.36 -24.68 0.75
CA GLY A 90 11.00 -25.68 -0.24
C GLY A 90 11.31 -25.35 -1.70
N GLY A 91 11.95 -24.21 -1.98
CA GLY A 91 12.28 -23.75 -3.34
C GLY A 91 11.29 -22.76 -3.92
N GLU A 92 10.39 -22.23 -3.12
CA GLU A 92 9.45 -21.19 -3.51
C GLU A 92 10.16 -19.91 -3.99
N PRO A 93 9.58 -19.18 -4.95
CA PRO A 93 10.16 -17.93 -5.40
C PRO A 93 10.15 -16.87 -4.30
N PRO A 94 11.10 -15.92 -4.31
CA PRO A 94 11.16 -14.86 -3.30
C PRO A 94 9.96 -13.93 -3.38
N ILE A 95 9.83 -13.08 -2.37
CA ILE A 95 8.88 -11.97 -2.39
C ILE A 95 9.25 -11.03 -3.53
N ARG A 96 8.44 -11.02 -4.58
CA ARG A 96 8.62 -10.17 -5.77
C ARG A 96 8.06 -8.77 -5.57
N VAL A 97 7.00 -8.66 -4.77
CA VAL A 97 6.33 -7.39 -4.48
C VAL A 97 6.16 -7.23 -2.98
N LEU A 98 6.61 -6.11 -2.44
CA LEU A 98 6.15 -5.57 -1.17
C LEU A 98 5.25 -4.38 -1.47
N LEU A 99 3.97 -4.45 -1.07
CA LEU A 99 3.05 -3.32 -1.12
C LEU A 99 2.72 -2.82 0.29
N HIS A 100 3.12 -1.59 0.60
CA HIS A 100 2.71 -0.90 1.81
C HIS A 100 1.43 -0.09 1.55
N SER A 101 0.28 -0.61 1.99
CA SER A 101 -1.05 -0.01 1.80
C SER A 101 -1.76 0.26 3.13
N ILE A 102 -1.00 0.63 4.16
CA ILE A 102 -1.55 0.93 5.48
C ILE A 102 -2.14 2.35 5.50
N ALA A 103 -3.39 2.45 5.94
CA ALA A 103 -4.15 3.68 6.10
C ALA A 103 -4.77 3.75 7.50
N PHE A 104 -3.92 3.79 8.51
CA PHE A 104 -4.32 3.87 9.92
C PHE A 104 -3.60 5.02 10.61
N GLY A 105 -4.13 6.23 10.44
CA GLY A 105 -3.58 7.46 11.01
C GLY A 105 -4.64 8.34 11.64
N THR A 106 -4.18 9.31 12.40
CA THR A 106 -5.02 10.29 13.09
C THR A 106 -5.42 11.42 12.13
N THR A 107 -6.70 11.73 12.08
CA THR A 107 -7.28 12.82 11.26
C THR A 107 -7.91 13.88 12.16
N VAL A 108 -7.08 14.61 12.89
CA VAL A 108 -7.45 15.75 13.74
C VAL A 108 -6.56 16.95 13.42
N PRO A 109 -6.99 18.20 13.72
CA PRO A 109 -6.17 19.38 13.45
C PRO A 109 -4.88 19.37 14.27
N TYR A 110 -3.85 20.06 13.79
CA TYR A 110 -2.61 20.24 14.58
C TYR A 110 -2.85 21.09 15.81
N VAL A 111 -3.59 22.18 15.64
CA VAL A 111 -3.92 23.10 16.71
C VAL A 111 -5.39 22.94 17.04
N GLY A 112 -5.69 22.67 18.29
CA GLY A 112 -7.07 22.57 18.78
C GLY A 112 -7.74 23.93 18.83
N ALA A 113 -9.07 23.93 18.73
CA ALA A 113 -9.91 25.12 18.93
C ALA A 113 -11.22 24.69 19.58
N ASP A 114 -11.70 25.49 20.50
CA ASP A 114 -12.97 25.30 21.24
C ASP A 114 -13.10 23.87 21.82
N ASP A 115 -14.02 23.09 21.29
CA ASP A 115 -14.34 21.72 21.68
C ASP A 115 -13.52 20.64 20.96
N ARG A 116 -12.63 21.03 20.03
CA ARG A 116 -11.81 20.10 19.24
C ARG A 116 -10.35 20.13 19.71
N PRO A 117 -9.88 19.08 20.37
CA PRO A 117 -8.47 18.99 20.74
C PRO A 117 -7.58 18.86 19.52
N GLY A 118 -6.36 19.44 19.61
CA GLY A 118 -5.29 19.25 18.65
C GLY A 118 -4.68 17.85 18.75
N VAL A 119 -3.85 17.50 17.78
CA VAL A 119 -3.13 16.23 17.75
C VAL A 119 -2.16 16.12 18.93
N THR A 120 -2.13 14.97 19.57
CA THR A 120 -1.17 14.66 20.65
C THR A 120 0.12 14.04 20.09
N PRO A 121 1.28 14.15 20.81
CA PRO A 121 2.52 13.47 20.41
C PRO A 121 2.32 11.99 20.13
N LYS A 122 1.62 11.26 21.01
CA LYS A 122 1.34 9.83 20.84
C LYS A 122 0.57 9.52 19.55
N GLN A 123 -0.35 10.39 19.14
CA GLN A 123 -1.08 10.23 17.88
C GLN A 123 -0.20 10.50 16.67
N MET A 124 0.71 11.49 16.76
CA MET A 124 1.72 11.74 15.73
C MET A 124 2.64 10.54 15.57
N ASP A 125 3.26 10.09 16.67
CA ASP A 125 4.18 8.97 16.67
C ASP A 125 3.53 7.71 16.09
N MET A 126 2.33 7.35 16.55
CA MET A 126 1.57 6.19 16.04
C MET A 126 1.28 6.33 14.54
N THR A 127 0.91 7.52 14.06
CA THR A 127 0.59 7.74 12.65
C THR A 127 1.83 7.62 11.78
N LEU A 128 2.95 8.24 12.18
CA LEU A 128 4.23 8.16 11.47
C LEU A 128 4.78 6.73 11.48
N ASP A 129 4.75 6.07 12.63
CA ASP A 129 5.24 4.70 12.76
C ASP A 129 4.49 3.75 11.82
N LEU A 130 3.16 3.72 11.90
CA LEU A 130 2.34 2.79 11.10
C LEU A 130 2.28 3.14 9.62
N MET A 131 2.22 4.43 9.26
CA MET A 131 1.98 4.85 7.87
C MET A 131 3.24 5.21 7.10
N ALA A 132 4.40 5.30 7.78
CA ALA A 132 5.67 5.59 7.13
C ALA A 132 6.78 4.59 7.54
N HIS A 133 7.11 4.51 8.82
CA HIS A 133 8.32 3.79 9.25
C HIS A 133 8.23 2.28 9.09
N THR A 134 7.04 1.69 9.23
CA THR A 134 6.83 0.26 9.00
C THR A 134 7.29 -0.20 7.61
N LEU A 135 7.23 0.66 6.57
CA LEU A 135 7.79 0.34 5.26
C LEU A 135 9.28 0.00 5.36
N VAL A 136 10.05 0.82 6.08
CA VAL A 136 11.49 0.62 6.25
C VAL A 136 11.76 -0.69 6.98
N TYR A 137 11.08 -0.92 8.10
CA TYR A 137 11.29 -2.11 8.94
C TYR A 137 10.98 -3.42 8.21
N TRP A 138 9.88 -3.46 7.43
CA TRP A 138 9.56 -4.63 6.61
C TRP A 138 10.55 -4.82 5.47
N SER A 139 11.00 -3.73 4.83
CA SER A 139 11.98 -3.80 3.75
C SER A 139 13.33 -4.32 4.26
N GLN A 140 13.81 -3.83 5.40
CA GLN A 140 15.04 -4.29 6.05
C GLN A 140 14.99 -5.79 6.31
N ASP A 141 13.99 -6.25 7.06
CA ASP A 141 13.87 -7.67 7.43
C ASP A 141 13.76 -8.58 6.19
N LEU A 142 13.02 -8.16 5.15
CA LEU A 142 12.86 -8.93 3.91
C LEU A 142 14.20 -9.07 3.15
N VAL A 143 14.97 -8.00 3.09
CA VAL A 143 16.28 -8.00 2.42
C VAL A 143 17.31 -8.78 3.24
N GLU A 144 17.40 -8.55 4.55
CA GLU A 144 18.34 -9.24 5.45
C GLU A 144 18.10 -10.75 5.48
N ARG A 145 16.86 -11.18 5.36
CA ARG A 145 16.50 -12.62 5.29
C ARG A 145 16.64 -13.21 3.88
N GLY A 146 17.03 -12.42 2.88
CA GLY A 146 17.12 -12.87 1.49
C GLY A 146 15.78 -13.19 0.83
N LEU A 147 14.66 -12.73 1.42
CA LEU A 147 13.31 -12.92 0.89
C LEU A 147 13.01 -11.97 -0.28
N MET A 148 13.66 -10.83 -0.37
CA MET A 148 13.69 -9.96 -1.55
C MET A 148 15.07 -9.99 -2.21
N ARG A 149 15.10 -10.03 -3.53
CA ARG A 149 16.33 -10.10 -4.34
C ARG A 149 16.13 -9.41 -5.70
N THR A 150 17.12 -9.49 -6.57
CA THR A 150 17.07 -8.90 -7.92
C THR A 150 15.74 -9.16 -8.61
N GLY A 151 15.14 -8.10 -9.10
CA GLY A 151 13.83 -8.15 -9.75
C GLY A 151 12.65 -7.88 -8.81
N SER A 152 12.84 -7.81 -7.48
CA SER A 152 11.78 -7.44 -6.55
C SER A 152 11.42 -5.96 -6.64
N ARG A 153 10.18 -5.63 -6.24
CA ARG A 153 9.59 -4.29 -6.28
C ARG A 153 9.00 -3.91 -4.93
N ILE A 154 9.26 -2.69 -4.51
CA ILE A 154 8.64 -2.09 -3.31
C ILE A 154 7.70 -0.99 -3.78
N TYR A 155 6.44 -1.07 -3.37
CA TYR A 155 5.43 -0.04 -3.59
C TYR A 155 4.87 0.46 -2.27
N ALA A 156 4.62 1.77 -2.20
CA ALA A 156 3.98 2.38 -1.04
C ALA A 156 2.85 3.31 -1.50
N MET A 157 1.66 3.12 -0.93
CA MET A 157 0.53 3.99 -1.23
C MET A 157 0.71 5.35 -0.56
N THR A 158 0.85 6.40 -1.37
CA THR A 158 0.84 7.79 -0.90
C THR A 158 -0.44 8.52 -1.30
N SER A 159 -0.51 9.82 -1.13
CA SER A 159 -1.69 10.63 -1.46
C SER A 159 -1.29 12.04 -1.89
N ALA A 160 -2.22 12.77 -2.51
CA ALA A 160 -2.07 14.20 -2.81
C ALA A 160 -1.88 15.05 -1.53
N GLY A 161 -2.21 14.52 -0.36
CA GLY A 161 -2.00 15.20 0.93
C GLY A 161 -0.55 15.50 1.29
N THR A 162 0.43 15.09 0.49
CA THR A 162 1.84 15.52 0.59
C THR A 162 2.07 16.91 -0.01
N SER A 163 1.21 17.37 -0.89
CA SER A 163 1.31 18.66 -1.60
C SER A 163 0.05 19.53 -1.48
N THR A 164 -1.10 18.92 -1.21
CA THR A 164 -2.39 19.60 -1.05
C THR A 164 -2.86 19.49 0.40
N ILE A 165 -3.30 20.61 0.98
CA ILE A 165 -3.75 20.65 2.36
C ILE A 165 -5.25 20.38 2.45
N TRP A 166 -5.61 19.40 3.28
CA TRP A 166 -6.99 19.14 3.66
C TRP A 166 -7.16 19.29 5.17
N PRO A 167 -8.23 19.93 5.67
CA PRO A 167 -8.46 20.09 7.10
C PRO A 167 -8.36 18.77 7.87
N SER A 168 -7.68 18.79 9.00
CA SER A 168 -7.44 17.63 9.88
C SER A 168 -6.61 16.48 9.29
N TYR A 169 -6.06 16.64 8.09
CA TYR A 169 -5.24 15.61 7.43
C TYR A 169 -3.75 15.73 7.72
N GLY A 170 -3.34 16.73 8.48
CA GLY A 170 -1.94 17.05 8.75
C GLY A 170 -1.08 15.87 9.21
N PRO A 171 -1.48 15.08 10.24
CA PRO A 171 -0.70 13.94 10.69
C PRO A 171 -0.48 12.89 9.60
N VAL A 172 -1.53 12.58 8.83
CA VAL A 172 -1.47 11.64 7.71
C VAL A 172 -0.63 12.20 6.57
N GLY A 173 -0.78 13.49 6.24
CA GLY A 173 0.04 14.17 5.23
C GLY A 173 1.53 14.12 5.55
N ALA A 174 1.90 14.40 6.80
CA ALA A 174 3.28 14.28 7.28
C ALA A 174 3.82 12.84 7.16
N ALA A 175 3.02 11.85 7.54
CA ALA A 175 3.41 10.45 7.40
C ALA A 175 3.60 10.06 5.91
N LYS A 176 2.73 10.53 5.01
CA LYS A 176 2.87 10.25 3.57
C LYS A 176 4.08 10.97 2.96
N ALA A 177 4.41 12.18 3.39
CA ALA A 177 5.65 12.85 2.99
C ALA A 177 6.91 12.08 3.46
N GLY A 178 6.90 11.61 4.71
CA GLY A 178 7.95 10.72 5.23
C GLY A 178 8.05 9.41 4.45
N LEU A 179 6.92 8.81 4.12
CA LEU A 179 6.86 7.58 3.31
C LEU A 179 7.48 7.77 1.92
N GLU A 180 7.21 8.89 1.25
CA GLU A 180 7.82 9.22 -0.04
C GLU A 180 9.33 9.40 0.08
N GLN A 181 9.82 9.99 1.19
CA GLN A 181 11.25 10.11 1.43
C GLN A 181 11.89 8.75 1.71
N HIS A 182 11.22 7.86 2.45
CA HIS A 182 11.70 6.49 2.64
C HIS A 182 11.79 5.72 1.32
N ILE A 183 10.84 5.89 0.41
CA ILE A 183 10.89 5.30 -0.94
C ILE A 183 12.14 5.77 -1.70
N ARG A 184 12.46 7.06 -1.69
CA ARG A 184 13.66 7.59 -2.37
C ARG A 184 14.94 7.01 -1.77
N GLN A 185 15.01 6.90 -0.44
CA GLN A 185 16.18 6.34 0.24
C GLN A 185 16.31 4.84 -0.07
N LEU A 186 15.25 4.06 0.04
CA LEU A 186 15.23 2.64 -0.30
C LEU A 186 15.61 2.40 -1.78
N ALA A 187 15.15 3.25 -2.69
CA ALA A 187 15.49 3.16 -4.11
C ALA A 187 17.00 3.26 -4.36
N VAL A 188 17.69 4.14 -3.63
CA VAL A 188 19.15 4.30 -3.75
C VAL A 188 19.90 3.16 -3.07
N GLU A 189 19.52 2.79 -1.85
CA GLU A 189 20.22 1.78 -1.06
C GLU A 189 20.05 0.36 -1.63
N LEU A 190 18.92 0.07 -2.26
CA LEU A 190 18.59 -1.25 -2.78
C LEU A 190 18.88 -1.41 -4.28
N ALA A 191 19.24 -0.32 -4.98
CA ALA A 191 19.62 -0.37 -6.39
C ALA A 191 20.75 -1.37 -6.69
N PRO A 192 21.85 -1.47 -5.87
CA PRO A 192 22.90 -2.46 -6.10
C PRO A 192 22.43 -3.91 -6.01
N GLN A 193 21.30 -4.16 -5.33
CA GLN A 193 20.68 -5.48 -5.21
C GLN A 193 19.63 -5.74 -6.31
N GLY A 194 19.43 -4.80 -7.23
CA GLY A 194 18.45 -4.91 -8.31
C GLY A 194 17.00 -4.84 -7.85
N ILE A 195 16.73 -4.19 -6.70
CA ILE A 195 15.39 -3.97 -6.15
C ILE A 195 14.98 -2.52 -6.41
N SER A 196 13.80 -2.29 -6.97
CA SER A 196 13.27 -0.94 -7.18
C SER A 196 12.18 -0.59 -6.15
N ALA A 197 12.07 0.71 -5.83
CA ALA A 197 11.09 1.22 -4.88
C ALA A 197 10.39 2.46 -5.44
N ASN A 198 9.05 2.48 -5.45
CA ASN A 198 8.24 3.61 -5.92
C ASN A 198 7.03 3.85 -5.02
N ALA A 199 6.65 5.11 -4.86
CA ALA A 199 5.39 5.49 -4.25
C ALA A 199 4.29 5.59 -5.32
N ILE A 200 3.10 5.13 -5.00
CA ILE A 200 1.92 5.21 -5.86
C ILE A 200 0.95 6.25 -5.26
N ARG A 201 0.77 7.35 -5.97
CA ARG A 201 -0.17 8.39 -5.60
C ARG A 201 -1.49 8.17 -6.35
N ALA A 202 -2.46 7.58 -5.67
CA ALA A 202 -3.80 7.43 -6.20
C ALA A 202 -4.56 8.76 -6.18
N GLY A 203 -5.48 8.95 -7.12
CA GLY A 203 -6.52 9.96 -7.03
C GLY A 203 -7.52 9.64 -5.91
N VAL A 204 -8.45 10.55 -5.65
CA VAL A 204 -9.51 10.31 -4.67
C VAL A 204 -10.30 9.07 -5.07
N THR A 205 -10.37 8.12 -4.14
CA THR A 205 -10.96 6.78 -4.36
C THR A 205 -11.86 6.42 -3.19
N ASP A 206 -13.07 5.97 -3.47
CA ASP A 206 -14.01 5.53 -2.43
C ASP A 206 -13.51 4.25 -1.75
N THR A 207 -12.88 4.41 -0.61
CA THR A 207 -12.32 3.35 0.22
C THR A 207 -12.79 3.47 1.66
N PRO A 208 -12.73 2.39 2.46
CA PRO A 208 -13.01 2.49 3.89
C PRO A 208 -12.14 3.52 4.64
N ALA A 209 -10.92 3.76 4.15
CA ALA A 209 -10.03 4.77 4.70
C ALA A 209 -10.52 6.19 4.38
N LEU A 210 -10.91 6.46 3.13
CA LEU A 210 -11.46 7.76 2.72
C LEU A 210 -12.70 8.12 3.55
N ARG A 211 -13.60 7.17 3.75
CA ARG A 211 -14.87 7.38 4.48
C ARG A 211 -14.68 7.81 5.94
N LYS A 212 -13.48 7.62 6.50
CA LYS A 212 -13.12 8.09 7.86
C LYS A 212 -12.59 9.52 7.89
N ILE A 213 -12.29 10.12 6.75
CA ILE A 213 -11.77 11.49 6.68
C ILE A 213 -12.94 12.47 6.83
N PRO A 214 -12.86 13.44 7.76
CA PRO A 214 -13.86 14.47 7.86
C PRO A 214 -14.01 15.24 6.54
N GLY A 215 -15.25 15.41 6.07
CA GLY A 215 -15.51 16.08 4.79
C GLY A 215 -15.22 15.25 3.52
N ASN A 216 -15.09 13.94 3.65
CA ASN A 216 -14.77 13.04 2.53
C ASN A 216 -15.72 13.18 1.32
N GLN A 217 -17.01 13.45 1.54
CA GLN A 217 -17.96 13.63 0.43
C GLN A 217 -17.59 14.83 -0.44
N ALA A 218 -17.20 15.94 0.17
CA ALA A 218 -16.74 17.13 -0.57
C ALA A 218 -15.46 16.83 -1.37
N MET A 219 -14.55 15.99 -0.84
CA MET A 219 -13.36 15.52 -1.58
C MET A 219 -13.77 14.73 -2.83
N VAL A 220 -14.71 13.78 -2.68
CA VAL A 220 -15.22 12.95 -3.79
C VAL A 220 -15.86 13.83 -4.87
N ASP A 221 -16.72 14.76 -4.47
CA ASP A 221 -17.42 15.64 -5.39
C ASP A 221 -16.46 16.60 -6.12
N GLN A 222 -15.46 17.10 -5.42
CA GLN A 222 -14.40 17.92 -6.02
C GLN A 222 -13.56 17.10 -7.00
N ALA A 223 -13.08 15.94 -6.61
CA ALA A 223 -12.28 15.07 -7.46
C ALA A 223 -13.03 14.69 -8.74
N ARG A 224 -14.32 14.35 -8.63
CA ARG A 224 -15.14 14.02 -9.81
C ARG A 224 -15.27 15.19 -10.77
N ARG A 225 -15.39 16.43 -10.26
CA ARG A 225 -15.45 17.63 -11.10
C ARG A 225 -14.12 17.97 -11.75
N MET A 226 -13.02 17.77 -11.02
CA MET A 226 -11.67 18.15 -11.47
C MET A 226 -11.05 17.10 -12.37
N ASN A 227 -11.38 15.81 -12.19
CA ASN A 227 -10.76 14.75 -12.96
C ASN A 227 -11.12 14.87 -14.45
N PRO A 228 -10.15 14.98 -15.36
CA PRO A 228 -10.39 15.10 -16.79
C PRO A 228 -11.23 13.97 -17.40
N ALA A 229 -11.18 12.77 -16.79
CA ALA A 229 -11.97 11.62 -17.22
C ALA A 229 -13.42 11.63 -16.69
N GLY A 230 -13.84 12.65 -15.92
CA GLY A 230 -15.20 12.79 -15.38
C GLY A 230 -15.58 11.75 -14.31
N ARG A 231 -14.61 11.01 -13.79
CA ARG A 231 -14.83 10.02 -12.74
C ARG A 231 -13.71 10.06 -11.70
N ILE A 232 -13.96 9.54 -10.51
CA ILE A 232 -12.93 9.31 -9.52
C ILE A 232 -12.11 8.06 -9.88
N THR A 233 -10.90 7.98 -9.32
CA THR A 233 -10.05 6.79 -9.39
C THR A 233 -10.73 5.61 -8.70
N THR A 234 -10.53 4.41 -9.22
CA THR A 234 -10.97 3.16 -8.61
C THR A 234 -9.77 2.40 -8.03
N THR A 235 -10.04 1.48 -7.10
CA THR A 235 -9.00 0.58 -6.58
C THR A 235 -8.40 -0.29 -7.67
N ASP A 236 -9.18 -0.66 -8.68
CA ASP A 236 -8.74 -1.47 -9.83
C ASP A 236 -7.80 -0.70 -10.76
N ASP A 237 -8.00 0.62 -10.98
CA ASP A 237 -7.06 1.43 -11.74
C ASP A 237 -5.65 1.35 -11.13
N VAL A 238 -5.58 1.42 -9.79
CA VAL A 238 -4.32 1.35 -9.04
C VAL A 238 -3.72 -0.06 -9.07
N ALA A 239 -4.54 -1.09 -8.87
CA ALA A 239 -4.08 -2.48 -8.90
C ALA A 239 -3.47 -2.85 -10.26
N ARG A 240 -4.11 -2.44 -11.36
CA ARG A 240 -3.63 -2.62 -12.74
C ARG A 240 -2.32 -1.87 -12.99
N ALA A 241 -2.19 -0.64 -12.48
CA ALA A 241 -0.96 0.15 -12.60
C ALA A 241 0.20 -0.50 -11.85
N ILE A 242 -0.02 -1.00 -10.62
CA ILE A 242 1.00 -1.73 -9.85
C ILE A 242 1.44 -2.99 -10.58
N ALA A 243 0.51 -3.78 -11.13
CA ALA A 243 0.87 -4.97 -11.90
C ALA A 243 1.67 -4.63 -13.16
N ALA A 244 1.30 -3.58 -13.89
CA ALA A 244 2.05 -3.11 -15.05
C ALA A 244 3.47 -2.64 -14.70
N LEU A 245 3.66 -2.04 -13.52
CA LEU A 245 4.98 -1.63 -13.03
C LEU A 245 5.81 -2.81 -12.46
N THR A 246 5.19 -3.98 -12.28
CA THR A 246 5.87 -5.16 -11.73
C THR A 246 6.56 -6.01 -12.79
N VAL A 247 6.24 -5.80 -14.07
CA VAL A 247 6.91 -6.50 -15.18
C VAL A 247 8.42 -6.21 -15.23
N ALA A 248 9.18 -7.12 -15.81
CA ALA A 248 10.64 -6.99 -15.89
C ALA A 248 11.08 -5.71 -16.61
N ASP A 249 10.38 -5.33 -17.67
CA ASP A 249 10.72 -4.15 -18.50
C ASP A 249 10.57 -2.81 -17.73
N ALA A 250 9.82 -2.79 -16.62
CA ALA A 250 9.70 -1.63 -15.74
C ALA A 250 10.79 -1.53 -14.66
N ALA A 251 11.81 -2.40 -14.69
CA ALA A 251 12.83 -2.49 -13.64
C ALA A 251 13.60 -1.19 -13.39
N TRP A 252 13.76 -0.36 -14.43
CA TRP A 252 14.50 0.90 -14.34
C TRP A 252 13.72 2.06 -13.73
N ILE A 253 12.42 1.84 -13.40
CA ILE A 253 11.57 2.84 -12.74
C ILE A 253 11.77 2.69 -11.23
N THR A 254 12.48 3.64 -10.60
CA THR A 254 12.74 3.63 -9.15
C THR A 254 12.85 5.04 -8.58
N GLY A 255 12.52 5.22 -7.30
CA GLY A 255 12.61 6.49 -6.57
C GLY A 255 11.50 7.51 -6.88
N ASN A 256 10.46 7.11 -7.58
CA ASN A 256 9.43 8.03 -8.06
C ASN A 256 8.18 8.05 -7.18
N VAL A 257 7.44 9.14 -7.29
CA VAL A 257 6.02 9.22 -6.92
C VAL A 257 5.21 9.17 -8.21
N ILE A 258 4.58 8.04 -8.47
CA ILE A 258 3.85 7.77 -9.71
C ILE A 258 2.38 8.07 -9.48
N GLY A 259 1.82 9.02 -10.25
CA GLY A 259 0.41 9.35 -10.22
C GLY A 259 -0.44 8.30 -10.95
N VAL A 260 -1.45 7.78 -10.26
CA VAL A 260 -2.50 6.92 -10.82
C VAL A 260 -3.84 7.56 -10.46
N ASP A 261 -4.13 8.66 -11.10
CA ASP A 261 -5.19 9.60 -10.71
C ASP A 261 -6.01 10.14 -11.90
N GLY A 262 -5.77 9.63 -13.11
CA GLY A 262 -6.47 10.10 -14.31
C GLY A 262 -6.24 11.58 -14.65
N GLY A 263 -5.16 12.16 -14.13
CA GLY A 263 -4.84 13.58 -14.31
C GLY A 263 -5.50 14.52 -13.29
N GLU A 264 -6.14 13.99 -12.24
CA GLU A 264 -6.81 14.76 -11.19
C GLU A 264 -5.92 15.85 -10.59
N ASN A 265 -4.64 15.53 -10.35
CA ASN A 265 -3.69 16.47 -9.74
C ASN A 265 -3.05 17.47 -10.73
N LEU A 266 -3.42 17.46 -12.00
CA LEU A 266 -2.95 18.40 -13.01
C LEU A 266 -3.90 19.60 -13.20
N VAL A 267 -5.13 19.45 -12.75
CA VAL A 267 -6.19 20.45 -12.95
C VAL A 267 -6.46 21.17 -11.62
N MET A 268 -6.49 22.51 -11.66
CA MET A 268 -6.81 23.39 -10.52
C MET A 268 -8.27 23.80 -10.50
#